data_1cf07d5b85f25b9d619f17375fc8b4f0
#
_entry.id   1cf07d5b85f25b9d619f17375fc8b4f0
#
_cell.length_a   1.000
_cell.length_b   1.000
_cell.length_c   1.000
_cell.angle_alpha   90.00
_cell.angle_beta   90.00
_cell.angle_gamma   90.00
#
_symmetry.space_group_name_H-M   'P 1'
#
loop_
_entity.id
_entity.type
_entity.pdbx_description
1 polymer ?
#
loop_
_entity_poly.entity_id
_entity_poly.type
_entity_poly.pdbx_seq_one_letter_code
_entity_poly.pdbx_strand_id
1 'polypeptide(L)'
;MKLSNTGWQDYRGKAEGVLIHTGSAKQHELPVRELTDANGQPVLEPNYESGTYGVIQCLEARTRAATFKARRRYFLFGTRYQGLKEEFRGRFFIIGYMRLDKALEVRKRHSFKWMEESDSPPPECMEMDACYAYQSSEMNFYAIEDCFELPEALMQEWGYKGKITKQMKLTFTEDKLDLILGHFKDKTPRNADFQEAVKALEEEAAKAPPAEAW
;
A
#
# COMPACT_ATOMS: atom_id res chain seq x y z
N MET A 1 1.22 -16.48 5.92
CA MET A 1 0.80 -16.43 7.35
C MET A 1 -0.65 -16.00 7.43
N LYS A 2 -1.57 -16.92 7.75
CA LYS A 2 -2.96 -16.54 8.02
C LYS A 2 -2.97 -15.87 9.38
N LEU A 3 -3.06 -14.54 9.42
CA LEU A 3 -3.36 -13.83 10.65
C LEU A 3 -4.70 -14.35 11.15
N SER A 4 -4.73 -14.92 12.34
CA SER A 4 -5.98 -15.27 13.00
C SER A 4 -6.82 -13.98 13.10
N ASN A 5 -8.11 -14.06 12.82
CA ASN A 5 -9.07 -12.94 12.91
C ASN A 5 -9.19 -12.32 14.34
N THR A 6 -8.40 -12.78 15.28
CA THR A 6 -8.38 -12.34 16.67
C THR A 6 -7.51 -11.10 16.80
N GLY A 7 -8.11 -9.95 16.79
CA GLY A 7 -7.44 -8.66 16.96
C GLY A 7 -7.85 -7.57 15.97
N TRP A 8 -8.44 -7.94 14.85
CA TRP A 8 -9.02 -6.97 13.92
C TRP A 8 -10.27 -6.32 14.50
N GLN A 9 -10.29 -5.00 14.54
CA GLN A 9 -11.41 -4.21 15.01
C GLN A 9 -12.03 -3.45 13.85
N ASP A 10 -13.37 -3.30 13.88
CA ASP A 10 -14.06 -2.46 12.91
C ASP A 10 -13.51 -1.04 12.95
N TYR A 11 -13.18 -0.50 11.78
CA TYR A 11 -12.64 0.83 11.64
C TYR A 11 -13.65 1.74 10.94
N ARG A 12 -13.99 2.83 11.59
CA ARG A 12 -14.87 3.86 11.03
C ARG A 12 -14.14 5.19 11.06
N GLY A 13 -14.08 5.82 9.91
CA GLY A 13 -13.35 7.05 9.73
C GLY A 13 -14.16 8.10 8.98
N LYS A 14 -13.58 9.28 8.86
CA LYS A 14 -14.07 10.37 8.01
C LYS A 14 -13.79 10.02 6.56
N ALA A 15 -14.59 10.57 5.63
CA ALA A 15 -14.36 10.50 4.19
C ALA A 15 -13.15 11.39 3.80
N GLU A 16 -11.99 11.03 4.31
CA GLU A 16 -10.69 11.65 4.03
C GLU A 16 -9.71 10.58 3.58
N GLY A 17 -8.80 10.94 2.70
CA GLY A 17 -7.75 10.05 2.18
C GLY A 17 -6.35 10.51 2.53
N VAL A 18 -5.40 9.59 2.45
CA VAL A 18 -3.97 9.88 2.53
C VAL A 18 -3.23 9.14 1.41
N LEU A 19 -2.28 9.82 0.79
CA LEU A 19 -1.43 9.23 -0.24
C LEU A 19 -0.45 8.25 0.39
N ILE A 20 -0.40 7.06 -0.17
CA ILE A 20 0.64 6.05 0.07
C ILE A 20 1.46 5.92 -1.21
N HIS A 21 2.75 6.17 -1.11
CA HIS A 21 3.67 5.94 -2.23
C HIS A 21 3.95 4.46 -2.37
N THR A 22 3.51 3.89 -3.48
CA THR A 22 3.86 2.52 -3.84
C THR A 22 5.10 2.50 -4.72
N GLY A 23 5.91 1.44 -4.60
CA GLY A 23 6.95 1.17 -5.56
C GLY A 23 6.32 0.89 -6.93
N SER A 24 6.93 1.34 -8.03
CA SER A 24 6.59 0.84 -9.34
C SER A 24 7.32 -0.48 -9.53
N ALA A 25 6.60 -1.58 -9.66
CA ALA A 25 7.19 -2.80 -10.19
C ALA A 25 7.49 -2.54 -11.67
N LYS A 26 8.76 -2.38 -12.00
CA LYS A 26 9.21 -2.01 -13.34
C LYS A 26 8.85 -3.06 -14.40
N GLN A 27 8.72 -4.33 -14.02
CA GLN A 27 8.51 -5.45 -14.95
C GLN A 27 7.05 -5.84 -15.13
N HIS A 28 6.21 -5.68 -14.10
CA HIS A 28 4.82 -6.20 -14.12
C HIS A 28 3.75 -5.12 -14.09
N GLU A 29 4.15 -3.85 -14.11
CA GLU A 29 3.23 -2.70 -13.96
C GLU A 29 2.33 -2.77 -12.70
N LEU A 30 2.69 -3.63 -11.75
CA LEU A 30 1.96 -3.77 -10.49
C LEU A 30 2.42 -2.71 -9.48
N PRO A 31 1.49 -2.01 -8.84
CA PRO A 31 1.80 -0.98 -7.86
C PRO A 31 2.05 -1.57 -6.47
N VAL A 32 2.98 -2.50 -6.39
CA VAL A 32 3.29 -3.25 -5.17
C VAL A 32 4.79 -3.26 -4.90
N ARG A 33 5.15 -3.59 -3.68
CA ARG A 33 6.53 -3.92 -3.30
C ARG A 33 6.59 -5.41 -3.02
N GLU A 34 7.59 -6.03 -3.56
CA GLU A 34 8.00 -7.37 -3.18
C GLU A 34 8.77 -7.29 -1.88
N LEU A 35 8.36 -8.07 -0.90
CA LEU A 35 8.92 -8.15 0.44
C LEU A 35 9.17 -9.61 0.76
N THR A 36 9.90 -9.86 1.84
CA THR A 36 10.13 -11.21 2.36
C THR A 36 9.49 -11.29 3.74
N ASP A 37 8.69 -12.32 3.98
CA ASP A 37 8.13 -12.59 5.30
C ASP A 37 9.17 -13.22 6.24
N ALA A 38 8.78 -13.45 7.49
CA ALA A 38 9.65 -14.06 8.51
C ALA A 38 10.12 -15.51 8.18
N ASN A 39 9.46 -16.16 7.22
CA ASN A 39 9.83 -17.51 6.76
C ASN A 39 10.66 -17.47 5.47
N GLY A 40 11.08 -16.29 5.02
CA GLY A 40 11.83 -16.11 3.79
C GLY A 40 10.98 -16.22 2.52
N GLN A 41 9.64 -16.23 2.64
CA GLN A 41 8.75 -16.33 1.48
C GLN A 41 8.48 -14.94 0.89
N PRO A 42 8.49 -14.80 -0.45
CA PRO A 42 8.15 -13.56 -1.10
C PRO A 42 6.67 -13.21 -0.86
N VAL A 43 6.42 -11.96 -0.58
CA VAL A 43 5.07 -11.41 -0.37
C VAL A 43 4.96 -10.07 -1.05
N LEU A 44 3.77 -9.73 -1.50
CA LEU A 44 3.51 -8.45 -2.15
C LEU A 44 2.70 -7.52 -1.24
N GLU A 45 3.10 -6.25 -1.16
CA GLU A 45 2.37 -5.25 -0.38
C GLU A 45 2.25 -3.93 -1.15
N PRO A 46 1.06 -3.33 -1.28
CA PRO A 46 -0.25 -3.75 -0.77
C PRO A 46 -0.70 -5.13 -1.26
N ASN A 47 -1.38 -5.93 -0.44
CA ASN A 47 -1.88 -7.23 -0.84
C ASN A 47 -3.34 -7.13 -1.31
N TYR A 48 -3.54 -7.10 -2.61
CA TYR A 48 -4.86 -6.92 -3.23
C TYR A 48 -5.74 -8.19 -3.15
N GLU A 49 -5.15 -9.35 -2.92
CA GLU A 49 -5.90 -10.61 -2.74
C GLU A 49 -6.56 -10.67 -1.37
N SER A 50 -5.81 -10.39 -0.31
CA SER A 50 -6.33 -10.40 1.07
C SER A 50 -7.00 -9.09 1.46
N GLY A 51 -6.86 -8.04 0.66
CA GLY A 51 -7.33 -6.71 0.99
C GLY A 51 -6.59 -6.11 2.18
N THR A 52 -5.30 -6.42 2.36
CA THR A 52 -4.54 -5.96 3.55
C THR A 52 -3.38 -5.05 3.19
N TYR A 53 -3.05 -4.15 4.12
CA TYR A 53 -1.89 -3.28 4.04
C TYR A 53 -1.25 -3.07 5.41
N GLY A 54 0.07 -3.16 5.47
CA GLY A 54 0.85 -2.94 6.67
C GLY A 54 0.95 -4.16 7.60
N VAL A 55 0.68 -5.36 7.07
CA VAL A 55 0.69 -6.60 7.84
C VAL A 55 2.10 -7.17 7.98
N ILE A 56 2.93 -7.01 6.96
CA ILE A 56 4.21 -7.73 6.85
C ILE A 56 5.39 -6.84 7.21
N GLN A 57 5.35 -5.58 6.84
CA GLN A 57 6.41 -4.64 7.18
C GLN A 57 5.90 -3.30 7.69
N CYS A 58 6.78 -2.59 8.38
CA CYS A 58 6.50 -1.25 8.90
C CYS A 58 6.62 -0.13 7.84
N LEU A 59 6.51 -0.46 6.56
CA LEU A 59 6.45 0.55 5.51
C LEU A 59 5.35 1.56 5.81
N GLU A 60 5.71 2.84 5.72
CA GLU A 60 4.78 3.95 6.01
C GLU A 60 4.13 3.88 7.42
N ALA A 61 4.82 3.27 8.40
CA ALA A 61 4.29 3.07 9.76
C ALA A 61 3.79 4.38 10.38
N ARG A 62 4.54 5.48 10.23
CA ARG A 62 4.14 6.80 10.72
C ARG A 62 2.89 7.33 10.02
N THR A 63 2.77 7.12 8.71
CA THR A 63 1.58 7.51 7.92
C THR A 63 0.37 6.69 8.35
N ARG A 64 0.53 5.38 8.58
CA ARG A 64 -0.54 4.50 9.06
C ARG A 64 -1.00 4.89 10.47
N ALA A 65 -0.08 5.18 11.38
CA ALA A 65 -0.40 5.64 12.73
C ALA A 65 -1.10 7.02 12.71
N ALA A 66 -0.65 7.95 11.89
CA ALA A 66 -1.30 9.25 11.71
C ALA A 66 -2.70 9.11 11.11
N THR A 67 -2.91 8.16 10.19
CA THR A 67 -4.21 7.84 9.62
C THR A 67 -5.16 7.30 10.68
N PHE A 68 -4.71 6.37 11.52
CA PHE A 68 -5.49 5.85 12.65
C PHE A 68 -5.91 6.96 13.60
N LYS A 69 -4.96 7.78 14.05
CA LYS A 69 -5.20 8.90 14.96
C LYS A 69 -6.17 9.94 14.40
N ALA A 70 -6.03 10.25 13.10
CA ALA A 70 -6.89 11.23 12.42
C ALA A 70 -8.23 10.64 11.98
N ARG A 71 -8.42 9.32 12.12
CA ARG A 71 -9.64 8.60 11.70
C ARG A 71 -9.94 8.80 10.22
N ARG A 72 -8.93 8.74 9.34
CA ARG A 72 -9.12 8.77 7.88
C ARG A 72 -9.52 7.40 7.37
N ARG A 73 -10.38 7.37 6.35
CA ARG A 73 -10.99 6.13 5.87
C ARG A 73 -10.39 5.57 4.60
N TYR A 74 -9.52 6.33 3.91
CA TYR A 74 -8.97 5.88 2.63
C TYR A 74 -7.46 5.97 2.56
N PHE A 75 -6.84 4.95 1.98
CA PHE A 75 -5.52 5.05 1.38
C PHE A 75 -5.68 5.21 -0.13
N LEU A 76 -4.94 6.14 -0.71
CA LEU A 76 -4.80 6.33 -2.13
C LEU A 76 -3.38 5.92 -2.52
N PHE A 77 -3.25 4.90 -3.35
CA PHE A 77 -1.95 4.41 -3.77
C PHE A 77 -1.47 5.22 -4.96
N GLY A 78 -0.28 5.82 -4.83
CA GLY A 78 0.26 6.68 -5.86
C GLY A 78 1.69 6.34 -6.24
N THR A 79 2.01 6.52 -7.50
CA THR A 79 3.34 6.30 -8.04
C THR A 79 3.70 7.30 -9.14
N ARG A 80 5.01 7.58 -9.28
CA ARG A 80 5.54 8.18 -10.49
C ARG A 80 5.80 7.06 -11.49
N TYR A 81 5.05 7.06 -12.58
CA TYR A 81 5.12 5.97 -13.55
C TYR A 81 6.52 5.86 -14.19
N GLN A 82 7.06 4.65 -14.20
CA GLN A 82 8.35 4.29 -14.77
C GLN A 82 8.27 3.02 -15.66
N GLY A 83 7.04 2.62 -16.01
CA GLY A 83 6.77 1.44 -16.81
C GLY A 83 7.12 1.60 -18.30
N LEU A 84 6.61 0.68 -19.12
CA LEU A 84 6.96 0.55 -20.52
C LEU A 84 6.30 1.59 -21.44
N LYS A 85 5.16 2.17 -21.03
CA LYS A 85 4.39 3.13 -21.84
C LYS A 85 5.00 4.53 -21.71
N GLU A 86 5.72 4.94 -22.73
CA GLU A 86 6.52 6.17 -22.72
C GLU A 86 5.69 7.43 -22.48
N GLU A 87 4.48 7.48 -23.00
CA GLU A 87 3.55 8.62 -22.87
C GLU A 87 3.16 8.94 -21.42
N PHE A 88 3.25 7.97 -20.50
CA PHE A 88 2.95 8.16 -19.07
C PHE A 88 4.20 8.34 -18.21
N ARG A 89 5.39 8.10 -18.79
CA ARG A 89 6.63 8.06 -18.03
C ARG A 89 6.95 9.40 -17.37
N GLY A 90 7.31 9.34 -16.08
CA GLY A 90 7.65 10.51 -15.28
C GLY A 90 6.45 11.27 -14.71
N ARG A 91 5.23 10.99 -15.15
CA ARG A 91 4.00 11.58 -14.61
C ARG A 91 3.58 10.87 -13.32
N PHE A 92 2.83 11.56 -12.48
CA PHE A 92 2.37 11.01 -11.21
C PHE A 92 0.89 10.62 -11.28
N PHE A 93 0.59 9.40 -10.84
CA PHE A 93 -0.75 8.84 -10.88
C PHE A 93 -1.16 8.31 -9.51
N ILE A 94 -2.45 8.45 -9.20
CA ILE A 94 -3.13 7.62 -8.22
C ILE A 94 -3.61 6.39 -9.00
N ILE A 95 -3.04 5.23 -8.64
CA ILE A 95 -3.19 3.97 -9.38
C ILE A 95 -4.23 3.04 -8.76
N GLY A 96 -4.73 3.41 -7.59
CA GLY A 96 -5.73 2.66 -6.89
C GLY A 96 -6.02 3.19 -5.49
N TYR A 97 -6.89 2.51 -4.79
CA TYR A 97 -7.30 2.90 -3.45
C TYR A 97 -7.68 1.71 -2.58
N MET A 98 -7.74 1.97 -1.28
CA MET A 98 -8.21 1.04 -0.25
C MET A 98 -9.13 1.79 0.71
N ARG A 99 -10.39 1.32 0.86
CA ARG A 99 -11.28 1.78 1.91
C ARG A 99 -11.01 1.01 3.19
N LEU A 100 -10.67 1.68 4.27
CA LEU A 100 -10.30 1.06 5.52
C LEU A 100 -11.55 0.61 6.29
N ASP A 101 -11.79 -0.69 6.37
CA ASP A 101 -12.95 -1.28 7.05
C ASP A 101 -12.59 -1.86 8.42
N LYS A 102 -11.37 -2.38 8.56
CA LYS A 102 -10.83 -2.89 9.83
C LYS A 102 -9.43 -2.39 10.07
N ALA A 103 -9.05 -2.27 11.32
CA ALA A 103 -7.70 -1.97 11.75
C ALA A 103 -7.23 -2.97 12.80
N LEU A 104 -5.94 -3.28 12.75
CA LEU A 104 -5.22 -4.06 13.77
C LEU A 104 -4.16 -3.16 14.38
N GLU A 105 -4.25 -2.93 15.69
CA GLU A 105 -3.20 -2.27 16.47
C GLU A 105 -2.28 -3.33 17.05
N VAL A 106 -1.01 -3.29 16.65
CA VAL A 106 0.03 -4.17 17.19
C VAL A 106 0.94 -3.36 18.10
N ARG A 107 0.85 -3.59 19.39
CA ARG A 107 1.67 -2.90 20.39
C ARG A 107 2.96 -3.67 20.65
N LYS A 108 4.03 -2.95 20.93
CA LYS A 108 5.39 -3.46 21.24
C LYS A 108 5.40 -4.53 22.33
N ARG A 109 4.42 -4.55 23.23
CA ARG A 109 4.30 -5.52 24.33
C ARG A 109 3.84 -6.93 23.90
N HIS A 110 3.31 -7.07 22.69
CA HIS A 110 2.73 -8.34 22.21
C HIS A 110 3.63 -9.05 21.21
N SER A 111 4.94 -8.97 21.46
CA SER A 111 5.99 -9.61 20.67
C SER A 111 5.79 -9.46 19.17
N PHE A 112 6.47 -8.51 18.63
CA PHE A 112 6.74 -8.49 17.20
C PHE A 112 7.64 -9.67 16.82
N LYS A 113 7.19 -10.90 17.04
CA LYS A 113 7.95 -12.09 16.67
C LYS A 113 8.48 -12.03 15.25
N TRP A 114 7.65 -11.50 14.34
CA TRP A 114 8.05 -11.27 12.96
C TRP A 114 9.07 -10.13 12.79
N MET A 115 9.19 -9.20 13.74
CA MET A 115 10.23 -8.16 13.72
C MET A 115 11.53 -8.64 14.40
N GLU A 116 11.44 -9.55 15.35
CA GLU A 116 12.60 -10.20 16.00
C GLU A 116 13.25 -11.24 15.07
N GLU A 117 12.46 -11.85 14.18
CA GLU A 117 12.89 -12.82 13.18
C GLU A 117 13.36 -12.16 11.86
N SER A 118 13.16 -10.85 11.69
CA SER A 118 13.67 -10.08 10.55
C SER A 118 15.08 -9.58 10.90
N ASP A 119 16.07 -9.91 10.08
CA ASP A 119 17.48 -9.50 10.28
C ASP A 119 17.68 -7.98 10.30
N SER A 120 16.69 -7.21 9.88
CA SER A 120 16.71 -5.74 9.94
C SER A 120 15.29 -5.18 9.96
N PRO A 121 14.63 -5.11 11.14
CA PRO A 121 13.35 -4.41 11.23
C PRO A 121 13.57 -2.94 10.84
N PRO A 122 12.65 -2.34 10.06
CA PRO A 122 12.77 -0.94 9.68
C PRO A 122 12.90 -0.07 10.93
N PRO A 123 13.88 0.85 10.99
CA PRO A 123 14.13 1.70 12.17
C PRO A 123 12.88 2.42 12.68
N GLU A 124 11.99 2.82 11.77
CA GLU A 124 10.75 3.53 12.11
C GLU A 124 9.82 2.74 13.03
N CYS A 125 9.81 1.41 12.94
CA CYS A 125 8.99 0.56 13.79
C CYS A 125 9.57 0.38 15.19
N MET A 126 10.88 0.46 15.30
CA MET A 126 11.60 0.34 16.58
C MET A 126 11.30 1.53 17.51
N GLU A 127 11.02 2.69 16.94
CA GLU A 127 10.76 3.94 17.68
C GLU A 127 9.27 4.11 18.04
N MET A 128 8.38 3.27 17.52
CA MET A 128 6.92 3.43 17.69
C MET A 128 6.37 2.51 18.78
N ASP A 129 5.51 3.02 19.63
CA ASP A 129 4.79 2.25 20.66
C ASP A 129 3.78 1.25 20.08
N ALA A 130 3.26 1.57 18.88
CA ALA A 130 2.30 0.74 18.17
C ALA A 130 2.43 0.89 16.65
N CYS A 131 2.25 -0.21 15.93
CA CYS A 131 2.08 -0.24 14.48
C CYS A 131 0.63 -0.59 14.14
N TYR A 132 0.19 -0.17 12.94
CA TYR A 132 -1.18 -0.40 12.50
C TYR A 132 -1.18 -1.10 11.15
N ALA A 133 -1.98 -2.16 11.04
CA ALA A 133 -2.35 -2.78 9.78
C ALA A 133 -3.83 -2.53 9.50
N TYR A 134 -4.21 -2.59 8.24
CA TYR A 134 -5.58 -2.35 7.79
C TYR A 134 -6.06 -3.46 6.89
N GLN A 135 -7.37 -3.71 6.95
CA GLN A 135 -8.07 -4.64 6.05
C GLN A 135 -9.26 -3.93 5.42
N SER A 136 -9.51 -4.28 4.17
CA SER A 136 -10.55 -3.73 3.32
C SER A 136 -11.31 -4.83 2.59
N SER A 137 -12.59 -4.62 2.40
CA SER A 137 -13.39 -5.34 1.40
C SER A 137 -13.41 -4.62 0.04
N GLU A 138 -12.84 -3.40 -0.02
CA GLU A 138 -12.80 -2.57 -1.22
C GLU A 138 -11.39 -2.00 -1.39
N MET A 139 -10.55 -2.77 -2.07
CA MET A 139 -9.17 -2.44 -2.37
C MET A 139 -8.90 -2.76 -3.83
N ASN A 140 -8.64 -1.74 -4.63
CA ASN A 140 -8.55 -1.84 -6.08
C ASN A 140 -7.32 -1.13 -6.64
N PHE A 141 -6.78 -1.66 -7.73
CA PHE A 141 -5.84 -0.93 -8.59
C PHE A 141 -6.23 -1.08 -10.06
N TYR A 142 -5.67 -0.22 -10.92
CA TYR A 142 -6.14 -0.03 -12.29
C TYR A 142 -4.98 0.01 -13.28
N ALA A 143 -5.28 -0.25 -14.55
CA ALA A 143 -4.34 -0.03 -15.64
C ALA A 143 -3.94 1.44 -15.70
N ILE A 144 -2.72 1.74 -16.16
CA ILE A 144 -2.21 3.12 -16.15
C ILE A 144 -3.09 4.09 -16.93
N GLU A 145 -3.75 3.64 -17.99
CA GLU A 145 -4.68 4.41 -18.82
C GLU A 145 -5.95 4.81 -18.05
N ASP A 146 -6.31 4.02 -17.05
CA ASP A 146 -7.48 4.21 -16.21
C ASP A 146 -7.14 4.91 -14.89
N CYS A 147 -5.86 5.17 -14.63
CA CYS A 147 -5.41 5.81 -13.41
C CYS A 147 -5.72 7.31 -13.38
N PHE A 148 -5.93 7.85 -12.19
CA PHE A 148 -6.12 9.27 -11.98
C PHE A 148 -4.77 10.00 -12.01
N GLU A 149 -4.51 10.79 -13.06
CA GLU A 149 -3.32 11.62 -13.08
C GLU A 149 -3.43 12.75 -12.05
N LEU A 150 -2.35 12.96 -11.31
CA LEU A 150 -2.22 14.05 -10.34
C LEU A 150 -1.11 15.00 -10.78
N PRO A 151 -1.39 15.91 -11.73
CA PRO A 151 -0.40 16.86 -12.23
C PRO A 151 -0.08 17.95 -11.18
N GLU A 152 1.11 18.54 -11.29
CA GLU A 152 1.54 19.60 -10.38
C GLU A 152 0.57 20.80 -10.37
N ALA A 153 -0.04 21.14 -11.51
CA ALA A 153 -1.01 22.23 -11.59
C ALA A 153 -2.25 21.97 -10.73
N LEU A 154 -2.82 20.76 -10.79
CA LEU A 154 -3.96 20.37 -9.94
C LEU A 154 -3.58 20.36 -8.47
N MET A 155 -2.37 19.93 -8.15
CA MET A 155 -1.85 19.97 -6.78
C MET A 155 -1.77 21.40 -6.24
N GLN A 156 -1.29 22.33 -7.05
CA GLN A 156 -1.22 23.75 -6.69
C GLN A 156 -2.61 24.35 -6.49
N GLU A 157 -3.56 24.03 -7.37
CA GLU A 157 -4.97 24.39 -7.24
C GLU A 157 -5.56 23.89 -5.91
N TRP A 158 -5.19 22.68 -5.49
CA TRP A 158 -5.60 22.11 -4.22
C TRP A 158 -4.83 22.66 -3.01
N GLY A 159 -3.95 23.64 -3.22
CA GLY A 159 -3.19 24.30 -2.16
C GLY A 159 -1.94 23.56 -1.71
N TYR A 160 -1.52 22.52 -2.42
CA TYR A 160 -0.24 21.85 -2.13
C TYR A 160 0.92 22.60 -2.78
N LYS A 161 2.02 22.74 -2.03
CA LYS A 161 3.23 23.43 -2.51
C LYS A 161 4.35 22.43 -2.78
N GLY A 162 5.07 22.64 -3.88
CA GLY A 162 6.25 21.85 -4.24
C GLY A 162 5.96 20.64 -5.11
N LYS A 163 7.01 19.88 -5.41
CA LYS A 163 6.95 18.67 -6.24
C LYS A 163 6.55 17.45 -5.40
N ILE A 164 5.82 16.53 -6.02
CA ILE A 164 5.50 15.25 -5.38
C ILE A 164 6.79 14.46 -5.18
N THR A 165 7.14 14.23 -3.93
CA THR A 165 8.28 13.40 -3.52
C THR A 165 7.79 12.21 -2.70
N LYS A 166 8.63 11.17 -2.58
CA LYS A 166 8.33 10.01 -1.71
C LYS A 166 8.09 10.37 -0.25
N GLN A 167 8.58 11.52 0.20
CA GLN A 167 8.45 12.00 1.59
C GLN A 167 7.21 12.88 1.80
N MET A 168 6.54 13.28 0.72
CA MET A 168 5.40 14.19 0.79
C MET A 168 4.17 13.47 1.33
N LYS A 169 3.65 13.97 2.45
CA LYS A 169 2.40 13.47 3.05
C LYS A 169 1.24 14.28 2.50
N LEU A 170 0.54 13.72 1.51
CA LEU A 170 -0.67 14.33 0.98
C LEU A 170 -1.89 13.74 1.67
N THR A 171 -2.78 14.61 2.12
CA THR A 171 -4.10 14.26 2.61
C THR A 171 -5.16 14.88 1.72
N PHE A 172 -6.22 14.12 1.46
CA PHE A 172 -7.31 14.53 0.60
C PHE A 172 -8.57 14.71 1.44
N THR A 173 -9.18 15.87 1.34
CA THR A 173 -10.49 16.17 1.89
C THR A 173 -11.57 15.42 1.12
N GLU A 174 -12.78 15.37 1.64
CA GLU A 174 -13.90 14.63 1.08
C GLU A 174 -14.16 15.01 -0.40
N ASP A 175 -14.18 16.30 -0.72
CA ASP A 175 -14.38 16.82 -2.07
C ASP A 175 -13.33 16.32 -3.08
N LYS A 176 -12.06 16.31 -2.69
CA LYS A 176 -10.95 15.81 -3.50
C LYS A 176 -10.97 14.30 -3.64
N LEU A 177 -11.35 13.63 -2.55
CA LEU A 177 -11.51 12.18 -2.52
C LEU A 177 -12.64 11.74 -3.46
N ASP A 178 -13.79 12.43 -3.42
CA ASP A 178 -14.93 12.15 -4.29
C ASP A 178 -14.58 12.32 -5.77
N LEU A 179 -13.78 13.34 -6.09
CA LEU A 179 -13.29 13.53 -7.47
C LEU A 179 -12.42 12.33 -7.91
N ILE A 180 -11.50 11.88 -7.05
CA ILE A 180 -10.60 10.76 -7.35
C ILE A 180 -11.39 9.45 -7.44
N LEU A 181 -12.25 9.14 -6.47
CA LEU A 181 -13.04 7.91 -6.46
C LEU A 181 -14.07 7.90 -7.61
N GLY A 182 -14.64 9.07 -7.93
CA GLY A 182 -15.54 9.24 -9.07
C GLY A 182 -14.89 8.89 -10.39
N HIS A 183 -13.59 9.18 -10.55
CA HIS A 183 -12.82 8.80 -11.74
C HIS A 183 -12.75 7.27 -11.92
N PHE A 184 -12.69 6.52 -10.83
CA PHE A 184 -12.57 5.05 -10.87
C PHE A 184 -13.91 4.32 -10.99
N LYS A 185 -15.04 5.01 -10.84
CA LYS A 185 -16.36 4.40 -10.70
C LYS A 185 -16.74 3.45 -11.84
N ASP A 186 -16.38 3.84 -13.07
CA ASP A 186 -16.73 3.07 -14.27
C ASP A 186 -15.52 2.34 -14.87
N LYS A 187 -14.43 2.20 -14.11
CA LYS A 187 -13.21 1.54 -14.52
C LYS A 187 -13.13 0.10 -14.02
N THR A 188 -12.48 -0.74 -14.79
CA THR A 188 -12.30 -2.16 -14.41
C THR A 188 -11.03 -2.33 -13.57
N PRO A 189 -11.14 -2.79 -12.32
CA PRO A 189 -9.96 -3.10 -11.50
C PRO A 189 -9.14 -4.26 -12.10
N ARG A 190 -7.83 -4.18 -11.91
CA ARG A 190 -6.86 -5.20 -12.32
C ARG A 190 -6.45 -6.15 -11.19
N ASN A 191 -7.28 -6.33 -10.19
CA ASN A 191 -6.95 -7.16 -9.02
C ASN A 191 -6.63 -8.64 -9.39
N ALA A 192 -7.21 -9.15 -10.48
CA ALA A 192 -6.91 -10.49 -10.98
C ALA A 192 -5.43 -10.67 -11.37
N ASP A 193 -4.81 -9.65 -11.94
CA ASP A 193 -3.40 -9.68 -12.35
C ASP A 193 -2.46 -9.82 -11.14
N PHE A 194 -2.90 -9.35 -9.97
CA PHE A 194 -2.16 -9.52 -8.73
C PHE A 194 -2.06 -11.00 -8.33
N GLN A 195 -3.13 -11.77 -8.50
CA GLN A 195 -3.14 -13.21 -8.20
C GLN A 195 -2.20 -13.97 -9.13
N GLU A 196 -2.16 -13.61 -10.41
CA GLU A 196 -1.22 -14.20 -11.38
C GLU A 196 0.23 -13.90 -11.01
N ALA A 197 0.53 -12.65 -10.57
CA ALA A 197 1.87 -12.27 -10.15
C ALA A 197 2.30 -12.99 -8.86
N VAL A 198 1.41 -13.13 -7.88
CA VAL A 198 1.70 -13.91 -6.65
C VAL A 198 2.02 -15.35 -7.01
N LYS A 199 1.20 -15.97 -7.87
CA LYS A 199 1.43 -17.34 -8.31
C LYS A 199 2.76 -17.51 -9.03
N ALA A 200 3.12 -16.58 -9.92
CA ALA A 200 4.42 -16.60 -10.62
C ALA A 200 5.59 -16.51 -9.64
N LEU A 201 5.52 -15.67 -8.62
CA LEU A 201 6.55 -15.56 -7.57
C LEU A 201 6.67 -16.84 -6.73
N GLU A 202 5.54 -17.45 -6.36
CA GLU A 202 5.53 -18.72 -5.62
C GLU A 202 6.17 -19.86 -6.44
N GLU A 203 5.87 -19.93 -7.74
CA GLU A 203 6.46 -20.90 -8.65
C GLU A 203 7.97 -20.67 -8.84
N GLU A 204 8.41 -19.42 -8.87
CA GLU A 204 9.83 -19.08 -8.96
C GLU A 204 10.57 -19.42 -7.68
N ALA A 205 10.01 -19.08 -6.52
CA ALA A 205 10.55 -19.43 -5.22
C ALA A 205 10.67 -20.95 -5.01
N ALA A 206 9.69 -21.73 -5.50
CA ALA A 206 9.72 -23.19 -5.43
C ALA A 206 10.83 -23.84 -6.30
N LYS A 207 11.32 -23.14 -7.32
CA LYS A 207 12.42 -23.59 -8.20
C LYS A 207 13.79 -23.17 -7.68
N ALA A 208 13.85 -22.24 -6.74
CA ALA A 208 15.10 -21.80 -6.15
C ALA A 208 15.73 -22.96 -5.37
N PRO A 209 17.05 -23.22 -5.48
CA PRO A 209 17.71 -24.20 -4.64
C PRO A 209 17.56 -23.80 -3.17
N PRO A 210 17.41 -24.79 -2.25
CA PRO A 210 17.34 -24.47 -0.84
C PRO A 210 18.54 -23.61 -0.46
N ALA A 211 18.28 -22.50 0.26
CA ALA A 211 19.33 -21.61 0.74
C ALA A 211 20.34 -22.47 1.49
N GLU A 212 21.57 -22.51 1.02
CA GLU A 212 22.64 -23.20 1.75
C GLU A 212 22.72 -22.55 3.13
N ALA A 213 22.48 -23.38 4.15
CA ALA A 213 22.62 -22.97 5.53
C ALA A 213 24.11 -22.61 5.76
N TRP A 214 24.40 -21.31 5.89
CA TRP A 214 25.70 -20.79 6.32
C TRP A 214 25.80 -20.81 7.82
#